data_71428a2e518850e6df8cc9b5fb29f9b8
#
_entry.id   71428a2e518850e6df8cc9b5fb29f9b8
#
_cell.length_a   1.000
_cell.length_b   1.000
_cell.length_c   1.000
_cell.angle_alpha   90.00
_cell.angle_beta   90.00
_cell.angle_gamma   90.00
#
_symmetry.space_group_name_H-M   'P 1'
#
loop_
_entity.id
_entity.type
_entity.pdbx_description
1 polymer ?
#
loop_
_entity_poly.entity_id
_entity_poly.type
_entity_poly.pdbx_seq_one_letter_code
_entity_poly.pdbx_strand_id
1 'polypeptide(L)'
;EDILIQKGLRVGSYTSPHLVDYNERICINKLPIDDSRLIDSFKLIESVREGILLTYFEYSTLAAFITFNQVDCDAWLIEVGLGGRLDATNIITPSISLITNVALDHQEWLGTSLEEIAKEKAGIISAKIPSIFGDPSLPKNIEQTALEKESDLHVLSRDFFISSNCDSSEWQGKYAVIDSIMIPSHWGPGEYHNLALSLASIEIVDSELLPSSKELNCLLNNFSVSGRFEIIEKKQTWILDVAHNPHAAENLRKRLESLDPYKKITAILSLMQDKDIIGFVKVLDDLVAHWIVCEMDTPRSHSVQTLQKKLIDYGISNVTAESGLLEAFSNVKNHTKKNDRILITGSFEIVGPAKKWLNSE
;
A
#
# COMPACT_ATOMS: atom_id res chain seq x y z
N GLU A 1 -9.52 -8.02 -4.13
CA GLU A 1 -10.74 -7.93 -3.36
C GLU A 1 -11.92 -7.60 -4.27
N ASP A 2 -11.92 -6.48 -5.00
CA ASP A 2 -13.03 -6.02 -5.84
C ASP A 2 -13.52 -7.07 -6.85
N ILE A 3 -12.60 -7.80 -7.51
CA ILE A 3 -12.95 -8.86 -8.45
C ILE A 3 -13.72 -9.99 -7.76
N LEU A 4 -13.25 -10.46 -6.61
CA LEU A 4 -13.89 -11.53 -5.86
C LEU A 4 -15.28 -11.12 -5.35
N ILE A 5 -15.42 -9.89 -4.86
CA ILE A 5 -16.73 -9.33 -4.45
C ILE A 5 -17.68 -9.24 -5.65
N GLN A 6 -17.20 -8.80 -6.81
CA GLN A 6 -18.01 -8.73 -8.04
C GLN A 6 -18.49 -10.11 -8.49
N LYS A 7 -17.73 -11.16 -8.22
CA LYS A 7 -18.13 -12.58 -8.46
C LYS A 7 -19.05 -13.15 -7.39
N GLY A 8 -19.47 -12.33 -6.42
CA GLY A 8 -20.44 -12.70 -5.38
C GLY A 8 -19.83 -13.34 -4.14
N LEU A 9 -18.52 -13.38 -4.01
CA LEU A 9 -17.84 -13.94 -2.84
C LEU A 9 -17.86 -12.93 -1.68
N ARG A 10 -17.99 -13.46 -0.46
CA ARG A 10 -17.78 -12.70 0.77
C ARG A 10 -16.29 -12.72 1.11
N VAL A 11 -15.68 -11.55 1.04
CA VAL A 11 -14.23 -11.40 1.19
C VAL A 11 -13.89 -10.76 2.52
N GLY A 12 -13.07 -11.44 3.33
CA GLY A 12 -12.40 -10.85 4.48
C GLY A 12 -11.03 -10.32 4.08
N SER A 13 -10.74 -9.06 4.36
CA SER A 13 -9.41 -8.49 4.13
C SER A 13 -8.79 -7.98 5.43
N TYR A 14 -7.53 -8.41 5.67
CA TYR A 14 -6.70 -7.95 6.78
C TYR A 14 -5.50 -7.19 6.23
N THR A 15 -5.41 -5.89 6.55
CA THR A 15 -4.39 -4.97 6.03
C THR A 15 -3.75 -4.16 7.15
N SER A 16 -2.51 -3.69 6.95
CA SER A 16 -1.80 -2.85 7.92
C SER A 16 -0.76 -1.94 7.28
N PRO A 17 -0.51 -0.75 7.89
CA PRO A 17 -1.27 -0.13 8.98
C PRO A 17 -2.62 0.42 8.50
N HIS A 18 -3.49 0.85 9.44
CA HIS A 18 -4.69 1.64 9.12
C HIS A 18 -4.31 3.10 8.80
N LEU A 19 -5.19 3.80 8.13
CA LEU A 19 -4.97 5.21 7.77
C LEU A 19 -5.63 6.17 8.79
N VAL A 20 -6.90 5.93 9.14
CA VAL A 20 -7.68 6.78 10.05
C VAL A 20 -8.12 5.99 11.28
N ASP A 21 -8.89 4.93 11.10
CA ASP A 21 -9.48 4.17 12.18
C ASP A 21 -8.93 2.74 12.23
N TYR A 22 -8.70 2.23 13.45
CA TYR A 22 -8.14 0.90 13.67
C TYR A 22 -8.91 -0.22 12.94
N ASN A 23 -10.23 -0.07 12.85
CA ASN A 23 -11.13 -1.05 12.25
C ASN A 23 -10.87 -1.29 10.75
N GLU A 24 -10.23 -0.31 10.07
CA GLU A 24 -9.80 -0.46 8.67
C GLU A 24 -8.88 -1.67 8.43
N ARG A 25 -8.24 -2.16 9.50
CA ARG A 25 -7.36 -3.34 9.42
C ARG A 25 -8.12 -4.62 9.12
N ILE A 26 -9.41 -4.68 9.47
CA ILE A 26 -10.25 -5.86 9.33
C ILE A 26 -11.53 -5.45 8.61
N CYS A 27 -11.63 -5.81 7.34
CA CYS A 27 -12.79 -5.48 6.52
C CYS A 27 -13.52 -6.74 6.05
N ILE A 28 -14.82 -6.62 5.87
CA ILE A 28 -15.66 -7.59 5.17
C ILE A 28 -16.25 -6.88 3.95
N ASN A 29 -15.93 -7.36 2.76
CA ASN A 29 -16.34 -6.72 1.50
C ASN A 29 -16.02 -5.21 1.47
N LYS A 30 -14.78 -4.86 1.83
CA LYS A 30 -14.24 -3.48 1.92
C LYS A 30 -14.83 -2.60 3.02
N LEU A 31 -15.78 -3.09 3.79
CA LEU A 31 -16.35 -2.34 4.91
C LEU A 31 -15.63 -2.71 6.21
N PRO A 32 -15.05 -1.74 6.92
CA PRO A 32 -14.45 -1.98 8.23
C PRO A 32 -15.46 -2.60 9.20
N ILE A 33 -15.02 -3.53 10.03
CA ILE A 33 -15.88 -4.08 11.08
C ILE A 33 -16.21 -3.01 12.14
N ASP A 34 -17.36 -3.16 12.77
CA ASP A 34 -17.75 -2.27 13.88
C ASP A 34 -16.97 -2.56 15.17
N ASP A 35 -16.97 -1.60 16.09
CA ASP A 35 -16.29 -1.70 17.38
C ASP A 35 -16.78 -2.88 18.21
N SER A 36 -18.07 -3.21 18.15
CA SER A 36 -18.64 -4.30 18.94
C SER A 36 -18.03 -5.63 18.52
N ARG A 37 -17.93 -5.90 17.23
CA ARG A 37 -17.32 -7.13 16.69
C ARG A 37 -15.83 -7.22 17.01
N LEU A 38 -15.12 -6.10 16.90
CA LEU A 38 -13.70 -6.04 17.25
C LEU A 38 -13.48 -6.33 18.74
N ILE A 39 -14.25 -5.69 19.61
CA ILE A 39 -14.21 -5.89 21.07
C ILE A 39 -14.56 -7.34 21.46
N ASP A 40 -15.55 -7.93 20.81
CA ASP A 40 -15.94 -9.32 21.11
C ASP A 40 -14.86 -10.30 20.66
N SER A 41 -14.18 -10.04 19.54
CA SER A 41 -13.00 -10.81 19.13
C SER A 41 -11.86 -10.70 20.16
N PHE A 42 -11.58 -9.51 20.67
CA PHE A 42 -10.58 -9.31 21.73
C PHE A 42 -10.95 -10.00 23.04
N LYS A 43 -12.22 -9.96 23.46
CA LYS A 43 -12.69 -10.70 24.64
C LYS A 43 -12.52 -12.22 24.49
N LEU A 44 -12.77 -12.73 23.30
CA LEU A 44 -12.56 -14.16 23.02
C LEU A 44 -11.08 -14.50 23.12
N ILE A 45 -10.19 -13.72 22.53
CA ILE A 45 -8.73 -13.90 22.64
C ILE A 45 -8.32 -13.91 24.11
N GLU A 46 -8.76 -12.91 24.90
CA GLU A 46 -8.45 -12.83 26.35
C GLU A 46 -8.93 -14.07 27.10
N SER A 47 -10.07 -14.63 26.75
CA SER A 47 -10.63 -15.79 27.45
C SER A 47 -9.86 -17.09 27.22
N VAL A 48 -9.10 -17.19 26.11
CA VAL A 48 -8.42 -18.43 25.69
C VAL A 48 -6.91 -18.37 25.71
N ARG A 49 -6.30 -17.18 25.80
CA ARG A 49 -4.81 -17.03 25.74
C ARG A 49 -4.05 -17.53 26.97
N GLU A 50 -4.74 -17.85 28.05
CA GLU A 50 -4.15 -18.44 29.26
C GLU A 50 -2.89 -17.72 29.79
N GLY A 51 -2.85 -16.39 29.71
CA GLY A 51 -1.71 -15.58 30.16
C GLY A 51 -0.56 -15.48 29.16
N ILE A 52 -0.65 -16.07 27.96
CA ILE A 52 0.32 -15.85 26.88
C ILE A 52 0.34 -14.37 26.53
N LEU A 53 1.55 -13.78 26.51
CA LEU A 53 1.71 -12.39 26.10
C LEU A 53 1.66 -12.31 24.58
N LEU A 54 0.73 -11.53 24.07
CA LEU A 54 0.57 -11.26 22.65
C LEU A 54 0.96 -9.80 22.36
N THR A 55 1.62 -9.59 21.25
CA THR A 55 1.90 -8.26 20.72
C THR A 55 0.63 -7.61 20.17
N TYR A 56 0.68 -6.30 19.96
CA TYR A 56 -0.38 -5.54 19.31
C TYR A 56 -0.79 -6.13 17.93
N PHE A 57 0.20 -6.56 17.14
CA PHE A 57 -0.06 -7.13 15.82
C PHE A 57 -0.66 -8.55 15.91
N GLU A 58 -0.19 -9.38 16.82
CA GLU A 58 -0.75 -10.72 17.05
C GLU A 58 -2.21 -10.65 17.49
N TYR A 59 -2.57 -9.70 18.37
CA TYR A 59 -3.98 -9.46 18.72
C TYR A 59 -4.82 -9.11 17.49
N SER A 60 -4.34 -8.19 16.66
CA SER A 60 -5.02 -7.76 15.43
C SER A 60 -5.21 -8.94 14.46
N THR A 61 -4.16 -9.74 14.27
CA THR A 61 -4.19 -10.91 13.38
C THR A 61 -5.19 -11.94 13.85
N LEU A 62 -5.20 -12.29 15.13
CA LEU A 62 -6.15 -13.24 15.70
C LEU A 62 -7.60 -12.71 15.61
N ALA A 63 -7.82 -11.40 15.86
CA ALA A 63 -9.14 -10.79 15.73
C ALA A 63 -9.65 -10.86 14.28
N ALA A 64 -8.77 -10.68 13.29
CA ALA A 64 -9.13 -10.83 11.88
C ALA A 64 -9.56 -12.28 11.57
N PHE A 65 -8.78 -13.27 11.98
CA PHE A 65 -9.12 -14.69 11.74
C PHE A 65 -10.42 -15.12 12.43
N ILE A 66 -10.63 -14.69 13.68
CA ILE A 66 -11.89 -14.94 14.39
C ILE A 66 -13.06 -14.32 13.63
N THR A 67 -12.93 -13.06 13.21
CA THR A 67 -13.97 -12.35 12.48
C THR A 67 -14.31 -13.04 11.17
N PHE A 68 -13.32 -13.40 10.34
CA PHE A 68 -13.55 -14.01 9.04
C PHE A 68 -14.18 -15.38 9.15
N ASN A 69 -13.77 -16.14 10.16
CA ASN A 69 -14.40 -17.46 10.46
C ASN A 69 -15.84 -17.30 10.94
N GLN A 70 -16.14 -16.34 11.84
CA GLN A 70 -17.49 -16.11 12.35
C GLN A 70 -18.47 -15.60 11.29
N VAL A 71 -17.96 -14.85 10.30
CA VAL A 71 -18.77 -14.31 9.20
C VAL A 71 -18.90 -15.31 8.05
N ASP A 72 -18.14 -16.40 8.09
CA ASP A 72 -18.08 -17.40 7.03
C ASP A 72 -17.66 -16.78 5.69
N CYS A 73 -16.47 -16.15 5.68
CA CYS A 73 -15.91 -15.57 4.47
C CYS A 73 -15.44 -16.64 3.51
N ASP A 74 -15.81 -16.51 2.23
CA ASP A 74 -15.41 -17.41 1.14
C ASP A 74 -13.94 -17.27 0.78
N ALA A 75 -13.39 -16.06 0.93
CA ALA A 75 -11.98 -15.75 0.65
C ALA A 75 -11.40 -14.83 1.73
N TRP A 76 -10.13 -15.10 2.10
CA TRP A 76 -9.36 -14.28 3.02
C TRP A 76 -8.16 -13.68 2.31
N LEU A 77 -8.07 -12.36 2.28
CA LEU A 77 -6.94 -11.61 1.78
C LEU A 77 -6.13 -11.11 2.98
N ILE A 78 -4.97 -11.71 3.20
CA ILE A 78 -4.16 -11.47 4.39
C ILE A 78 -2.86 -10.77 4.00
N GLU A 79 -2.68 -9.54 4.47
CA GLU A 79 -1.44 -8.80 4.31
C GLU A 79 -0.47 -9.14 5.45
N VAL A 80 0.77 -9.46 5.08
CA VAL A 80 1.89 -9.62 6.02
C VAL A 80 2.25 -8.28 6.64
N GLY A 81 2.38 -8.21 7.96
CA GLY A 81 2.76 -6.97 8.64
C GLY A 81 4.22 -6.59 8.39
N LEU A 82 5.15 -7.54 8.52
CA LEU A 82 6.58 -7.30 8.32
C LEU A 82 7.32 -8.57 7.90
N GLY A 83 8.09 -8.48 6.82
CA GLY A 83 8.92 -9.59 6.33
C GLY A 83 8.09 -10.73 5.76
N GLY A 84 7.78 -11.73 6.55
CA GLY A 84 6.94 -12.88 6.20
C GLY A 84 7.22 -14.11 7.07
N ARG A 85 8.45 -14.59 7.14
CA ARG A 85 8.82 -15.84 7.79
C ARG A 85 8.39 -15.94 9.26
N LEU A 86 8.54 -14.87 10.02
CA LEU A 86 8.21 -14.78 11.45
C LEU A 86 6.96 -13.93 11.72
N ASP A 87 6.23 -13.55 10.66
CA ASP A 87 5.03 -12.74 10.82
C ASP A 87 3.87 -13.55 11.40
N ALA A 88 3.04 -12.93 12.23
CA ALA A 88 1.91 -13.58 12.86
C ALA A 88 0.90 -14.15 11.85
N THR A 89 0.78 -13.54 10.67
CA THR A 89 -0.11 -14.01 9.60
C THR A 89 0.33 -15.33 9.00
N ASN A 90 1.62 -15.70 9.13
CA ASN A 90 2.19 -16.92 8.56
C ASN A 90 1.83 -18.21 9.35
N ILE A 91 0.97 -18.10 10.34
CA ILE A 91 0.43 -19.25 11.09
C ILE A 91 -0.57 -20.09 10.27
N ILE A 92 -1.20 -19.49 9.27
CA ILE A 92 -2.18 -20.17 8.41
C ILE A 92 -1.51 -20.69 7.13
N THR A 93 -2.04 -21.78 6.59
CA THR A 93 -1.63 -22.29 5.28
C THR A 93 -2.47 -21.59 4.20
N PRO A 94 -1.87 -20.79 3.31
CA PRO A 94 -2.62 -20.10 2.27
C PRO A 94 -3.00 -21.03 1.12
N SER A 95 -3.99 -20.63 0.31
CA SER A 95 -4.26 -21.26 -0.99
C SER A 95 -3.26 -20.80 -2.05
N ILE A 96 -2.68 -19.62 -1.87
CA ILE A 96 -1.66 -19.02 -2.74
C ILE A 96 -0.86 -17.99 -1.94
N SER A 97 0.45 -17.90 -2.18
CA SER A 97 1.33 -16.88 -1.58
C SER A 97 1.74 -15.84 -2.63
N LEU A 98 1.62 -14.55 -2.30
CA LEU A 98 1.98 -13.45 -3.20
C LEU A 98 3.10 -12.61 -2.58
N ILE A 99 4.19 -12.44 -3.31
CA ILE A 99 5.29 -11.53 -2.97
C ILE A 99 5.33 -10.45 -4.05
N THR A 100 4.99 -9.21 -3.71
CA THR A 100 4.85 -8.12 -4.68
C THR A 100 6.20 -7.70 -5.27
N ASN A 101 7.16 -7.38 -4.41
CA ASN A 101 8.52 -7.02 -4.77
C ASN A 101 9.48 -7.15 -3.57
N VAL A 102 10.76 -6.94 -3.83
CA VAL A 102 11.80 -6.83 -2.80
C VAL A 102 12.55 -5.51 -2.98
N ALA A 103 12.54 -4.68 -1.93
CA ALA A 103 13.26 -3.42 -1.90
C ALA A 103 13.90 -3.22 -0.53
N LEU A 104 14.90 -2.33 -0.43
CA LEU A 104 15.52 -1.98 0.84
C LEU A 104 14.54 -1.13 1.67
N ASP A 105 13.97 -1.74 2.69
CA ASP A 105 13.17 -1.09 3.72
C ASP A 105 13.25 -1.91 5.02
N HIS A 106 12.93 -1.29 6.15
CA HIS A 106 12.96 -1.96 7.46
C HIS A 106 14.27 -2.70 7.77
N GLN A 107 15.41 -2.11 7.37
CA GLN A 107 16.73 -2.76 7.44
C GLN A 107 17.15 -3.19 8.84
N GLU A 108 16.65 -2.53 9.89
CA GLU A 108 16.88 -2.90 11.28
C GLU A 108 16.31 -4.29 11.65
N TRP A 109 15.29 -4.75 10.91
CA TRP A 109 14.55 -5.99 11.21
C TRP A 109 14.75 -7.07 10.16
N LEU A 110 14.82 -6.68 8.88
CA LEU A 110 14.82 -7.64 7.76
C LEU A 110 16.21 -7.90 7.18
N GLY A 111 17.21 -7.09 7.58
CA GLY A 111 18.55 -7.16 7.03
C GLY A 111 18.90 -5.99 6.11
N THR A 112 20.18 -5.89 5.75
CA THR A 112 20.75 -4.74 5.03
C THR A 112 20.95 -5.01 3.53
N SER A 113 20.63 -6.21 3.07
CA SER A 113 20.73 -6.62 1.66
C SER A 113 19.38 -7.08 1.10
N LEU A 114 19.23 -6.97 -0.21
CA LEU A 114 18.02 -7.48 -0.90
C LEU A 114 17.85 -8.98 -0.71
N GLU A 115 18.95 -9.73 -0.61
CA GLU A 115 18.96 -11.17 -0.39
C GLU A 115 18.40 -11.55 0.99
N GLU A 116 18.77 -10.81 2.05
CA GLU A 116 18.24 -11.03 3.39
C GLU A 116 16.74 -10.74 3.44
N ILE A 117 16.31 -9.60 2.88
CA ILE A 117 14.91 -9.22 2.82
C ILE A 117 14.10 -10.23 1.98
N ALA A 118 14.65 -10.68 0.85
CA ALA A 118 14.04 -11.70 0.01
C ALA A 118 13.83 -13.02 0.77
N LYS A 119 14.80 -13.43 1.58
CA LYS A 119 14.70 -14.63 2.42
C LYS A 119 13.58 -14.54 3.46
N GLU A 120 13.45 -13.40 4.12
CA GLU A 120 12.34 -13.18 5.08
C GLU A 120 10.99 -13.21 4.40
N LYS A 121 10.85 -12.56 3.22
CA LYS A 121 9.62 -12.58 2.42
C LYS A 121 9.30 -13.98 1.86
N ALA A 122 10.30 -14.71 1.39
CA ALA A 122 10.13 -16.08 0.90
C ALA A 122 9.59 -17.04 1.97
N GLY A 123 9.68 -16.69 3.24
CA GLY A 123 9.15 -17.48 4.35
C GLY A 123 7.64 -17.71 4.31
N ILE A 124 6.86 -16.96 3.52
CA ILE A 124 5.42 -17.20 3.33
C ILE A 124 5.11 -18.27 2.27
N ILE A 125 6.11 -18.68 1.49
CA ILE A 125 5.94 -19.76 0.52
C ILE A 125 5.69 -21.06 1.28
N SER A 126 4.55 -21.70 1.02
CA SER A 126 4.15 -22.94 1.66
C SER A 126 4.39 -24.16 0.76
N ALA A 127 4.63 -25.32 1.37
CA ALA A 127 4.95 -26.54 0.61
C ALA A 127 3.78 -26.95 -0.29
N LYS A 128 4.08 -27.15 -1.59
CA LYS A 128 3.12 -27.58 -2.64
C LYS A 128 1.97 -26.59 -2.89
N ILE A 129 2.09 -25.37 -2.38
CA ILE A 129 1.12 -24.30 -2.62
C ILE A 129 1.71 -23.36 -3.67
N PRO A 130 0.92 -22.92 -4.66
CA PRO A 130 1.38 -21.96 -5.66
C PRO A 130 1.90 -20.68 -5.03
N SER A 131 2.92 -20.09 -5.62
CA SER A 131 3.42 -18.79 -5.22
C SER A 131 3.62 -17.89 -6.44
N ILE A 132 3.45 -16.59 -6.23
CA ILE A 132 3.61 -15.58 -7.28
C ILE A 132 4.60 -14.52 -6.82
N PHE A 133 5.46 -14.10 -7.74
CA PHE A 133 6.38 -13.00 -7.54
C PHE A 133 6.09 -11.88 -8.55
N GLY A 134 5.80 -10.67 -8.06
CA GLY A 134 5.28 -9.54 -8.83
C GLY A 134 6.34 -8.56 -9.32
N ASP A 135 7.61 -8.97 -9.45
CA ASP A 135 8.69 -8.16 -9.98
C ASP A 135 9.50 -8.97 -11.01
N PRO A 136 9.93 -8.36 -12.14
CA PRO A 136 10.77 -9.04 -13.12
C PRO A 136 12.13 -9.48 -12.57
N SER A 137 12.62 -8.80 -11.53
CA SER A 137 13.93 -9.05 -10.91
C SER A 137 13.83 -10.08 -9.79
N LEU A 138 13.68 -11.36 -10.15
CA LEU A 138 13.51 -12.45 -9.19
C LEU A 138 14.78 -12.70 -8.35
N PRO A 139 14.74 -12.51 -7.01
CA PRO A 139 15.85 -12.88 -6.12
C PRO A 139 16.04 -14.40 -6.06
N LYS A 140 17.30 -14.84 -6.06
CA LYS A 140 17.65 -16.26 -5.99
C LYS A 140 17.05 -16.98 -4.78
N ASN A 141 16.98 -16.31 -3.64
CA ASN A 141 16.42 -16.89 -2.42
C ASN A 141 14.94 -17.23 -2.53
N ILE A 142 14.16 -16.45 -3.29
CA ILE A 142 12.74 -16.75 -3.56
C ILE A 142 12.64 -17.98 -4.45
N GLU A 143 13.40 -18.02 -5.54
CA GLU A 143 13.41 -19.15 -6.47
C GLU A 143 13.85 -20.45 -5.77
N GLN A 144 14.93 -20.38 -4.98
CA GLN A 144 15.42 -21.53 -4.22
C GLN A 144 14.40 -22.00 -3.19
N THR A 145 13.76 -21.10 -2.45
CA THR A 145 12.74 -21.45 -1.45
C THR A 145 11.53 -22.10 -2.12
N ALA A 146 11.10 -21.60 -3.27
CA ALA A 146 9.99 -22.20 -4.03
C ALA A 146 10.34 -23.62 -4.48
N LEU A 147 11.55 -23.85 -4.97
CA LEU A 147 12.03 -25.17 -5.36
C LEU A 147 12.09 -26.13 -4.16
N GLU A 148 12.66 -25.70 -3.03
CA GLU A 148 12.75 -26.52 -1.80
C GLU A 148 11.38 -26.89 -1.23
N LYS A 149 10.39 -26.01 -1.43
CA LYS A 149 9.01 -26.22 -1.00
C LYS A 149 8.13 -26.95 -2.04
N GLU A 150 8.68 -27.28 -3.20
CA GLU A 150 7.91 -27.82 -4.33
C GLU A 150 6.72 -26.92 -4.70
N SER A 151 6.87 -25.60 -4.56
CA SER A 151 5.87 -24.60 -4.90
C SER A 151 5.93 -24.27 -6.40
N ASP A 152 4.78 -24.23 -7.08
CA ASP A 152 4.71 -23.74 -8.48
C ASP A 152 4.85 -22.22 -8.47
N LEU A 153 6.06 -21.73 -8.78
CA LEU A 153 6.40 -20.31 -8.74
C LEU A 153 6.14 -19.62 -10.07
N HIS A 154 5.23 -18.66 -10.08
CA HIS A 154 4.92 -17.80 -11.22
C HIS A 154 5.56 -16.43 -11.05
N VAL A 155 6.21 -15.91 -12.09
CA VAL A 155 6.99 -14.66 -12.02
C VAL A 155 6.51 -13.68 -13.08
N LEU A 156 6.32 -12.43 -12.68
CA LEU A 156 5.99 -11.32 -13.57
C LEU A 156 7.02 -11.22 -14.71
N SER A 157 6.55 -10.95 -15.91
CA SER A 157 7.32 -10.87 -17.17
C SER A 157 7.91 -12.20 -17.67
N ARG A 158 7.79 -13.28 -16.90
CA ARG A 158 8.16 -14.64 -17.32
C ARG A 158 6.91 -15.48 -17.62
N ASP A 159 5.96 -15.51 -16.68
CA ASP A 159 4.81 -16.41 -16.72
C ASP A 159 3.49 -15.64 -16.93
N PHE A 160 3.46 -14.37 -16.60
CA PHE A 160 2.34 -13.46 -16.82
C PHE A 160 2.83 -12.03 -16.99
N PHE A 161 2.08 -11.17 -17.68
CA PHE A 161 2.45 -9.77 -17.90
C PHE A 161 1.27 -8.93 -18.38
N ILE A 162 1.41 -7.59 -18.30
CA ILE A 162 0.57 -6.64 -19.00
C ILE A 162 1.40 -5.94 -20.07
N SER A 163 0.92 -5.97 -21.29
CA SER A 163 1.43 -5.18 -22.41
C SER A 163 0.47 -4.03 -22.70
N SER A 164 1.01 -2.88 -23.10
CA SER A 164 0.21 -1.71 -23.47
C SER A 164 0.55 -1.28 -24.90
N ASN A 165 -0.48 -0.96 -25.66
CA ASN A 165 -0.39 -0.26 -26.92
C ASN A 165 -1.02 1.15 -26.79
N CYS A 166 -1.16 1.89 -27.91
CA CYS A 166 -1.65 3.27 -27.88
C CYS A 166 -3.06 3.43 -27.30
N ASP A 167 -3.92 2.41 -27.46
CA ASP A 167 -5.36 2.53 -27.18
C ASP A 167 -5.84 1.72 -25.97
N SER A 168 -5.15 0.62 -25.65
CA SER A 168 -5.55 -0.26 -24.57
C SER A 168 -4.38 -1.12 -24.08
N SER A 169 -4.60 -1.85 -23.01
CA SER A 169 -3.67 -2.84 -22.48
C SER A 169 -4.26 -4.24 -22.59
N GLU A 170 -3.37 -5.23 -22.61
CA GLU A 170 -3.69 -6.64 -22.60
C GLU A 170 -2.94 -7.32 -21.46
N TRP A 171 -3.64 -8.08 -20.65
CA TRP A 171 -3.02 -8.98 -19.68
C TRP A 171 -2.97 -10.39 -20.23
N GLN A 172 -1.80 -11.00 -20.16
CA GLN A 172 -1.58 -12.39 -20.49
C GLN A 172 -1.16 -13.16 -19.25
N GLY A 173 -1.93 -14.15 -18.88
CA GLY A 173 -1.63 -15.12 -17.82
C GLY A 173 -1.09 -16.42 -18.39
N LYS A 174 -1.06 -17.47 -17.58
CA LYS A 174 -0.62 -18.81 -17.95
C LYS A 174 -1.60 -19.51 -18.90
N TYR A 175 -2.89 -19.30 -18.70
CA TYR A 175 -3.98 -20.00 -19.38
C TYR A 175 -4.98 -19.05 -20.05
N ALA A 176 -5.06 -17.80 -19.65
CA ALA A 176 -6.04 -16.84 -20.11
C ALA A 176 -5.40 -15.54 -20.60
N VAL A 177 -6.17 -14.81 -21.41
CA VAL A 177 -5.84 -13.46 -21.89
C VAL A 177 -7.03 -12.56 -21.65
N ILE A 178 -6.79 -11.35 -21.16
CA ILE A 178 -7.79 -10.30 -21.05
C ILE A 178 -7.30 -9.12 -21.87
N ASP A 179 -7.99 -8.85 -22.97
CA ASP A 179 -7.69 -7.72 -23.86
C ASP A 179 -8.46 -6.46 -23.51
N SER A 180 -8.21 -5.38 -24.25
CA SER A 180 -8.99 -4.13 -24.18
C SER A 180 -9.11 -3.56 -22.76
N ILE A 181 -8.07 -3.69 -21.95
CA ILE A 181 -8.02 -3.13 -20.59
C ILE A 181 -7.74 -1.64 -20.68
N MET A 182 -8.59 -0.83 -20.05
CA MET A 182 -8.47 0.62 -19.97
C MET A 182 -7.83 1.00 -18.64
N ILE A 183 -6.50 1.09 -18.61
CA ILE A 183 -5.78 1.42 -17.38
C ILE A 183 -5.85 2.93 -17.12
N PRO A 184 -6.12 3.39 -15.87
CA PRO A 184 -6.12 4.80 -15.54
C PRO A 184 -4.80 5.50 -15.88
N SER A 185 -4.85 6.65 -16.55
CA SER A 185 -3.66 7.35 -17.07
C SER A 185 -2.67 7.81 -16.00
N HIS A 186 -3.12 7.95 -14.74
CA HIS A 186 -2.30 8.34 -13.60
C HIS A 186 -1.61 7.15 -12.89
N TRP A 187 -1.77 5.93 -13.40
CA TRP A 187 -1.09 4.76 -12.84
C TRP A 187 0.38 4.72 -13.25
N GLY A 188 1.23 4.30 -12.31
CA GLY A 188 2.65 4.03 -12.55
C GLY A 188 2.92 2.53 -12.71
N PRO A 189 4.19 2.15 -12.92
CA PRO A 189 4.58 0.74 -13.09
C PRO A 189 4.15 -0.16 -11.94
N GLY A 190 4.12 0.35 -10.69
CA GLY A 190 3.71 -0.42 -9.53
C GLY A 190 2.27 -0.90 -9.59
N GLU A 191 1.35 -0.03 -10.05
CA GLU A 191 -0.06 -0.40 -10.21
C GLU A 191 -0.27 -1.41 -11.34
N TYR A 192 0.50 -1.29 -12.44
CA TYR A 192 0.49 -2.28 -13.53
C TYR A 192 0.94 -3.66 -13.03
N HIS A 193 2.03 -3.71 -12.27
CA HIS A 193 2.54 -4.94 -11.69
C HIS A 193 1.53 -5.55 -10.70
N ASN A 194 0.92 -4.73 -9.85
CA ASN A 194 -0.09 -5.18 -8.90
C ASN A 194 -1.35 -5.71 -9.58
N LEU A 195 -1.79 -5.07 -10.67
CA LEU A 195 -2.91 -5.58 -11.47
C LEU A 195 -2.56 -6.92 -12.11
N ALA A 196 -1.40 -7.02 -12.74
CA ALA A 196 -0.93 -8.26 -13.36
C ALA A 196 -0.85 -9.40 -12.34
N LEU A 197 -0.27 -9.12 -11.17
CA LEU A 197 -0.16 -10.05 -10.04
C LEU A 197 -1.54 -10.49 -9.52
N SER A 198 -2.48 -9.55 -9.39
CA SER A 198 -3.84 -9.84 -8.92
C SER A 198 -4.61 -10.74 -9.87
N LEU A 199 -4.53 -10.48 -11.18
CA LEU A 199 -5.17 -11.31 -12.20
C LEU A 199 -4.54 -12.71 -12.25
N ALA A 200 -3.21 -12.80 -12.19
CA ALA A 200 -2.51 -14.08 -12.16
C ALA A 200 -2.86 -14.90 -10.91
N SER A 201 -3.02 -14.26 -9.75
CA SER A 201 -3.42 -14.95 -8.53
C SER A 201 -4.83 -15.54 -8.63
N ILE A 202 -5.75 -14.82 -9.24
CA ILE A 202 -7.12 -15.29 -9.46
C ILE A 202 -7.13 -16.44 -10.47
N GLU A 203 -6.41 -16.31 -11.59
CA GLU A 203 -6.29 -17.37 -12.60
C GLU A 203 -5.80 -18.69 -12.00
N ILE A 204 -4.80 -18.63 -11.11
CA ILE A 204 -4.18 -19.82 -10.51
C ILE A 204 -5.07 -20.46 -9.45
N VAL A 205 -5.80 -19.65 -8.67
CA VAL A 205 -6.70 -20.16 -7.64
C VAL A 205 -7.98 -20.73 -8.28
N ASP A 206 -8.60 -19.96 -9.16
CA ASP A 206 -9.80 -20.37 -9.90
C ASP A 206 -9.99 -19.45 -11.12
N SER A 207 -9.71 -19.97 -12.30
CA SER A 207 -9.80 -19.21 -13.55
C SER A 207 -11.24 -18.78 -13.91
N GLU A 208 -12.28 -19.40 -13.34
CA GLU A 208 -13.66 -18.98 -13.56
C GLU A 208 -13.99 -17.66 -12.85
N LEU A 209 -13.18 -17.27 -11.87
CA LEU A 209 -13.30 -15.98 -11.19
C LEU A 209 -12.64 -14.83 -11.94
N LEU A 210 -11.92 -15.08 -13.04
CA LEU A 210 -11.36 -14.00 -13.85
C LEU A 210 -12.47 -13.07 -14.37
N PRO A 211 -12.26 -11.75 -14.32
CA PRO A 211 -13.21 -10.81 -14.88
C PRO A 211 -13.13 -10.78 -16.41
N SER A 212 -14.24 -10.53 -17.07
CA SER A 212 -14.22 -10.07 -18.47
C SER A 212 -13.58 -8.68 -18.57
N SER A 213 -13.12 -8.28 -19.76
CA SER A 213 -12.60 -6.91 -20.02
C SER A 213 -13.57 -5.82 -19.55
N LYS A 214 -14.87 -6.02 -19.78
CA LYS A 214 -15.92 -5.06 -19.37
C LYS A 214 -16.04 -4.94 -17.85
N GLU A 215 -16.04 -6.07 -17.14
CA GLU A 215 -16.10 -6.10 -15.68
C GLU A 215 -14.86 -5.44 -15.08
N LEU A 216 -13.67 -5.79 -15.61
CA LEU A 216 -12.40 -5.22 -15.16
C LEU A 216 -12.36 -3.71 -15.38
N ASN A 217 -12.73 -3.22 -16.57
CA ASN A 217 -12.76 -1.79 -16.86
C ASN A 217 -13.74 -1.02 -15.96
N CYS A 218 -14.87 -1.61 -15.60
CA CYS A 218 -15.80 -1.02 -14.63
C CYS A 218 -15.14 -0.87 -13.24
N LEU A 219 -14.39 -1.86 -12.79
CA LEU A 219 -13.64 -1.81 -11.53
C LEU A 219 -12.53 -0.76 -11.58
N LEU A 220 -11.73 -0.77 -12.64
CA LEU A 220 -10.59 0.14 -12.79
C LEU A 220 -10.98 1.62 -12.82
N ASN A 221 -12.11 1.94 -13.46
CA ASN A 221 -12.62 3.32 -13.52
C ASN A 221 -12.97 3.90 -12.14
N ASN A 222 -13.29 3.06 -11.16
CA ASN A 222 -13.66 3.45 -9.80
C ASN A 222 -12.60 3.06 -8.78
N PHE A 223 -11.45 2.54 -9.23
CA PHE A 223 -10.42 2.03 -8.32
C PHE A 223 -9.69 3.17 -7.63
N SER A 224 -9.71 3.14 -6.32
CA SER A 224 -8.96 4.05 -5.46
C SER A 224 -8.55 3.32 -4.19
N VAL A 225 -7.33 3.55 -3.76
CA VAL A 225 -6.82 3.05 -2.48
C VAL A 225 -6.56 4.25 -1.57
N SER A 226 -7.14 4.21 -0.39
CA SER A 226 -7.01 5.29 0.59
C SER A 226 -5.53 5.58 0.90
N GLY A 227 -5.13 6.85 0.75
CA GLY A 227 -3.75 7.29 0.99
C GLY A 227 -2.71 6.78 -0.02
N ARG A 228 -3.11 6.26 -1.17
CA ARG A 228 -2.22 5.84 -2.26
C ARG A 228 -2.50 6.64 -3.53
N PHE A 229 -1.94 7.84 -3.62
CA PHE A 229 -2.25 8.82 -4.67
C PHE A 229 -3.75 9.11 -4.75
N GLU A 230 -4.37 9.19 -3.60
CA GLU A 230 -5.80 9.47 -3.51
C GLU A 230 -6.04 10.94 -3.86
N ILE A 231 -6.85 11.17 -4.90
CA ILE A 231 -7.18 12.51 -5.38
C ILE A 231 -8.53 12.94 -4.81
N ILE A 232 -8.54 14.05 -4.09
CA ILE A 232 -9.76 14.65 -3.52
C ILE A 232 -9.94 16.04 -4.14
N GLU A 233 -10.95 16.17 -4.99
CA GLU A 233 -11.28 17.42 -5.66
C GLU A 233 -12.16 18.29 -4.75
N LYS A 234 -11.64 19.46 -4.37
CA LYS A 234 -12.36 20.54 -3.68
C LYS A 234 -12.11 21.86 -4.40
N LYS A 235 -11.92 22.97 -3.70
CA LYS A 235 -11.45 24.23 -4.26
C LYS A 235 -10.04 24.08 -4.87
N GLN A 236 -9.18 23.32 -4.21
CA GLN A 236 -7.89 22.84 -4.69
C GLN A 236 -7.98 21.33 -4.93
N THR A 237 -7.04 20.78 -5.68
CA THR A 237 -6.85 19.34 -5.85
C THR A 237 -5.91 18.85 -4.75
N TRP A 238 -6.40 18.01 -3.84
CA TRP A 238 -5.61 17.37 -2.79
C TRP A 238 -5.15 16.00 -3.24
N ILE A 239 -3.88 15.70 -3.06
CA ILE A 239 -3.27 14.41 -3.37
C ILE A 239 -2.73 13.85 -2.06
N LEU A 240 -3.26 12.72 -1.63
CA LEU A 240 -2.86 12.02 -0.42
C LEU A 240 -2.05 10.78 -0.80
N ASP A 241 -0.78 10.72 -0.36
CA ASP A 241 0.09 9.57 -0.62
C ASP A 241 1.02 9.28 0.55
N VAL A 242 1.00 8.06 1.06
CA VAL A 242 1.80 7.63 2.22
C VAL A 242 3.25 7.24 1.86
N ALA A 243 3.75 7.59 0.69
CA ALA A 243 5.17 7.40 0.33
C ALA A 243 6.09 7.99 1.39
N HIS A 244 7.09 7.22 1.84
CA HIS A 244 7.94 7.59 2.97
C HIS A 244 9.40 7.13 2.82
N ASN A 245 9.77 6.61 1.66
CA ASN A 245 11.14 6.25 1.30
C ASN A 245 11.44 6.63 -0.15
N PRO A 246 12.72 6.70 -0.58
CA PRO A 246 13.09 7.13 -1.93
C PRO A 246 12.46 6.31 -3.04
N HIS A 247 12.34 4.98 -2.89
CA HIS A 247 11.71 4.11 -3.89
C HIS A 247 10.22 4.43 -4.07
N ALA A 248 9.49 4.64 -2.96
CA ALA A 248 8.08 5.07 -3.03
C ALA A 248 7.94 6.48 -3.63
N ALA A 249 8.89 7.39 -3.35
CA ALA A 249 8.93 8.73 -3.95
C ALA A 249 9.09 8.67 -5.48
N GLU A 250 9.89 7.73 -6.02
CA GLU A 250 10.02 7.54 -7.47
C GLU A 250 8.69 7.13 -8.14
N ASN A 251 7.93 6.27 -7.49
CA ASN A 251 6.60 5.90 -7.98
C ASN A 251 5.61 7.07 -7.89
N LEU A 252 5.63 7.81 -6.77
CA LEU A 252 4.84 9.03 -6.59
C LEU A 252 5.19 10.08 -7.65
N ARG A 253 6.49 10.28 -7.95
CA ARG A 253 6.97 11.18 -9.00
C ARG A 253 6.34 10.86 -10.35
N LYS A 254 6.43 9.60 -10.80
CA LYS A 254 5.87 9.18 -12.10
C LYS A 254 4.37 9.47 -12.22
N ARG A 255 3.65 9.31 -11.12
CA ARG A 255 2.21 9.64 -11.07
C ARG A 255 1.96 11.14 -11.08
N LEU A 256 2.76 11.95 -10.39
CA LEU A 256 2.66 13.40 -10.43
C LEU A 256 2.98 13.96 -11.83
N GLU A 257 3.95 13.40 -12.53
CA GLU A 257 4.34 13.76 -13.89
C GLU A 257 3.23 13.46 -14.93
N SER A 258 2.36 12.48 -14.67
CA SER A 258 1.21 12.20 -15.54
C SER A 258 0.09 13.24 -15.45
N LEU A 259 0.13 14.09 -14.42
CA LEU A 259 -0.83 15.17 -14.25
C LEU A 259 -0.45 16.41 -15.06
N ASP A 260 -1.42 17.32 -15.24
CA ASP A 260 -1.21 18.61 -15.94
C ASP A 260 0.02 19.37 -15.37
N PRO A 261 1.07 19.61 -16.18
CA PRO A 261 2.33 20.21 -15.70
C PRO A 261 2.20 21.70 -15.35
N TYR A 262 1.14 22.37 -15.74
CA TYR A 262 0.96 23.81 -15.50
C TYR A 262 0.44 24.15 -14.11
N LYS A 263 0.04 23.15 -13.33
CA LYS A 263 -0.44 23.34 -11.95
C LYS A 263 0.71 23.20 -10.96
N LYS A 264 0.89 24.22 -10.12
CA LYS A 264 1.91 24.20 -9.06
C LYS A 264 1.53 23.20 -7.98
N ILE A 265 2.53 22.51 -7.45
CA ILE A 265 2.40 21.60 -6.32
C ILE A 265 2.98 22.26 -5.08
N THR A 266 2.18 22.37 -4.02
CA THR A 266 2.65 22.64 -2.66
C THR A 266 2.60 21.35 -1.89
N ALA A 267 3.74 20.91 -1.33
CA ALA A 267 3.80 19.66 -0.59
C ALA A 267 3.85 19.91 0.92
N ILE A 268 2.99 19.22 1.68
CA ILE A 268 3.08 19.10 3.14
C ILE A 268 3.78 17.80 3.43
N LEU A 269 4.93 17.88 4.11
CA LEU A 269 5.82 16.76 4.38
C LEU A 269 6.06 16.57 5.87
N SER A 270 5.92 15.34 6.32
CA SER A 270 6.49 14.90 7.60
C SER A 270 6.96 13.46 7.47
N LEU A 271 8.14 13.15 8.02
CA LEU A 271 8.78 11.84 7.96
C LEU A 271 9.22 11.38 9.34
N MET A 272 9.20 10.06 9.54
CA MET A 272 9.76 9.43 10.73
C MET A 272 11.29 9.55 10.77
N GLN A 273 11.88 9.50 11.99
CA GLN A 273 13.31 9.68 12.23
C GLN A 273 14.20 8.64 11.53
N ASP A 274 13.69 7.45 11.30
CA ASP A 274 14.36 6.33 10.66
C ASP A 274 14.36 6.42 9.11
N LYS A 275 13.72 7.44 8.52
CA LYS A 275 13.57 7.56 7.06
C LYS A 275 14.58 8.51 6.42
N ASP A 276 14.96 8.20 5.18
CA ASP A 276 15.87 9.02 4.38
C ASP A 276 15.15 10.22 3.77
N ILE A 277 15.14 11.34 4.52
CA ILE A 277 14.47 12.57 4.13
C ILE A 277 15.06 13.15 2.83
N ILE A 278 16.38 13.19 2.74
CA ILE A 278 17.06 13.84 1.61
C ILE A 278 16.87 13.00 0.34
N GLY A 279 17.02 11.69 0.43
CA GLY A 279 16.74 10.80 -0.69
C GLY A 279 15.29 10.92 -1.16
N PHE A 280 14.32 11.05 -0.24
CA PHE A 280 12.92 11.25 -0.56
C PHE A 280 12.67 12.59 -1.27
N VAL A 281 13.12 13.71 -0.69
CA VAL A 281 12.87 15.05 -1.21
C VAL A 281 13.58 15.27 -2.55
N LYS A 282 14.80 14.77 -2.70
CA LYS A 282 15.58 14.85 -3.95
C LYS A 282 14.82 14.32 -5.18
N VAL A 283 14.02 13.31 -4.98
CA VAL A 283 13.22 12.71 -6.07
C VAL A 283 12.10 13.65 -6.53
N LEU A 284 11.55 14.49 -5.66
CA LEU A 284 10.34 15.28 -5.91
C LEU A 284 10.61 16.80 -6.06
N ASP A 285 11.82 17.28 -5.77
CA ASP A 285 12.10 18.70 -5.57
C ASP A 285 11.80 19.57 -6.80
N ASP A 286 12.09 19.10 -7.98
CA ASP A 286 11.83 19.83 -9.23
C ASP A 286 10.33 19.92 -9.61
N LEU A 287 9.50 19.06 -9.03
CA LEU A 287 8.04 19.08 -9.19
C LEU A 287 7.35 19.95 -8.14
N VAL A 288 7.96 20.10 -6.96
CA VAL A 288 7.35 20.79 -5.81
C VAL A 288 7.80 22.25 -5.77
N ALA A 289 6.86 23.15 -5.97
CA ALA A 289 7.12 24.59 -5.94
C ALA A 289 7.33 25.14 -4.52
N HIS A 290 6.76 24.49 -3.51
CA HIS A 290 6.85 24.91 -2.11
C HIS A 290 6.70 23.71 -1.17
N TRP A 291 7.61 23.58 -0.22
CA TRP A 291 7.58 22.59 0.84
C TRP A 291 7.06 23.20 2.14
N ILE A 292 6.10 22.56 2.78
CA ILE A 292 5.64 22.88 4.13
C ILE A 292 6.02 21.68 4.99
N VAL A 293 6.82 21.89 6.01
CA VAL A 293 7.17 20.82 6.96
C VAL A 293 6.45 21.02 8.28
N CYS A 294 6.00 19.94 8.88
CA CYS A 294 5.33 19.96 10.18
C CYS A 294 5.71 18.72 10.99
N GLU A 295 5.46 18.79 12.30
CA GLU A 295 5.68 17.68 13.23
C GLU A 295 4.42 16.83 13.33
N MET A 296 4.58 15.51 13.44
CA MET A 296 3.48 14.57 13.72
C MET A 296 3.39 14.32 15.22
N ASP A 297 2.19 14.03 15.71
CA ASP A 297 1.95 13.69 17.11
C ASP A 297 2.39 12.26 17.43
N THR A 298 3.70 12.01 17.30
CA THR A 298 4.32 10.72 17.62
C THR A 298 5.77 10.92 18.08
N PRO A 299 6.25 10.16 19.07
CA PRO A 299 7.65 10.24 19.53
C PRO A 299 8.69 9.93 18.45
N ARG A 300 8.29 9.27 17.38
CA ARG A 300 9.16 8.92 16.25
C ARG A 300 9.24 10.01 15.18
N SER A 301 8.48 11.10 15.32
CA SER A 301 8.54 12.23 14.40
C SER A 301 9.87 12.97 14.50
N HIS A 302 10.36 13.49 13.39
CA HIS A 302 11.33 14.57 13.46
C HIS A 302 10.66 15.85 13.99
N SER A 303 11.41 16.65 14.77
CA SER A 303 10.96 18.00 15.06
C SER A 303 10.91 18.84 13.78
N VAL A 304 9.98 19.78 13.72
CA VAL A 304 9.81 20.66 12.56
C VAL A 304 11.07 21.43 12.22
N GLN A 305 11.83 21.86 13.24
CA GLN A 305 13.11 22.57 13.07
C GLN A 305 14.17 21.69 12.40
N THR A 306 14.20 20.40 12.78
CA THR A 306 15.12 19.43 12.17
C THR A 306 14.78 19.18 10.70
N LEU A 307 13.49 19.02 10.38
CA LEU A 307 13.02 18.83 9.00
C LEU A 307 13.38 20.05 8.15
N GLN A 308 13.02 21.25 8.61
CA GLN A 308 13.29 22.49 7.89
C GLN A 308 14.78 22.69 7.66
N LYS A 309 15.59 22.51 8.70
CA LYS A 309 17.05 22.65 8.60
C LYS A 309 17.65 21.68 7.57
N LYS A 310 17.28 20.40 7.61
CA LYS A 310 17.78 19.41 6.66
C LYS A 310 17.45 19.77 5.20
N LEU A 311 16.25 20.27 4.93
CA LEU A 311 15.86 20.69 3.59
C LEU A 311 16.64 21.93 3.14
N ILE A 312 16.79 22.93 4.00
CA ILE A 312 17.58 24.14 3.70
C ILE A 312 19.06 23.80 3.48
N ASP A 313 19.66 22.97 4.35
CA ASP A 313 21.06 22.53 4.22
C ASP A 313 21.28 21.73 2.92
N TYR A 314 20.26 21.03 2.44
CA TYR A 314 20.30 20.36 1.13
C TYR A 314 20.20 21.34 -0.06
N GLY A 315 19.70 22.55 0.14
CA GLY A 315 19.58 23.59 -0.90
C GLY A 315 18.14 23.95 -1.31
N ILE A 316 17.13 23.39 -0.63
CA ILE A 316 15.73 23.77 -0.86
C ILE A 316 15.49 25.18 -0.29
N SER A 317 15.24 26.15 -1.15
CA SER A 317 15.05 27.54 -0.73
C SER A 317 13.61 27.88 -0.31
N ASN A 318 12.61 27.16 -0.82
CA ASN A 318 11.20 27.45 -0.59
C ASN A 318 10.59 26.45 0.40
N VAL A 319 10.97 26.58 1.68
CA VAL A 319 10.54 25.73 2.79
C VAL A 319 9.96 26.58 3.90
N THR A 320 8.74 26.29 4.32
CA THR A 320 8.13 26.84 5.53
C THR A 320 7.89 25.76 6.57
N ALA A 321 7.90 26.18 7.84
CA ALA A 321 7.66 25.30 8.99
C ALA A 321 6.35 25.69 9.67
N GLU A 322 5.49 24.71 9.94
CA GLU A 322 4.26 24.89 10.68
C GLU A 322 4.33 24.15 12.02
N SER A 323 3.70 24.69 13.05
CA SER A 323 3.75 24.14 14.40
C SER A 323 3.09 22.78 14.55
N GLY A 324 2.12 22.46 13.67
CA GLY A 324 1.38 21.22 13.70
C GLY A 324 0.66 20.94 12.38
N LEU A 325 0.03 19.76 12.31
CA LEU A 325 -0.66 19.29 11.10
C LEU A 325 -1.86 20.17 10.72
N LEU A 326 -2.68 20.55 11.70
CA LEU A 326 -3.90 21.32 11.44
C LEU A 326 -3.57 22.74 10.95
N GLU A 327 -2.53 23.35 11.50
CA GLU A 327 -2.01 24.63 11.07
C GLU A 327 -1.51 24.55 9.63
N ALA A 328 -0.74 23.51 9.29
CA ALA A 328 -0.24 23.28 7.94
C ALA A 328 -1.40 23.11 6.93
N PHE A 329 -2.43 22.32 7.24
CA PHE A 329 -3.60 22.11 6.38
C PHE A 329 -4.40 23.40 6.18
N SER A 330 -4.63 24.14 7.26
CA SER A 330 -5.35 25.41 7.22
C SER A 330 -4.59 26.49 6.44
N ASN A 331 -3.29 26.59 6.68
CA ASN A 331 -2.43 27.55 6.01
C ASN A 331 -2.42 27.30 4.49
N VAL A 332 -2.12 26.08 4.07
CA VAL A 332 -2.06 25.76 2.64
C VAL A 332 -3.39 25.98 1.94
N LYS A 333 -4.52 25.60 2.56
CA LYS A 333 -5.88 25.84 2.02
C LYS A 333 -6.14 27.31 1.76
N ASN A 334 -5.68 28.21 2.64
CA ASN A 334 -5.93 29.62 2.54
C ASN A 334 -4.98 30.37 1.58
N HIS A 335 -3.77 29.87 1.40
CA HIS A 335 -2.73 30.56 0.64
C HIS A 335 -2.47 29.99 -0.77
N THR A 336 -3.05 28.83 -1.11
CA THR A 336 -2.98 28.26 -2.45
C THR A 336 -4.16 28.72 -3.31
N LYS A 337 -3.92 28.85 -4.62
CA LYS A 337 -4.94 29.29 -5.57
C LYS A 337 -5.93 28.17 -5.87
N LYS A 338 -7.10 28.56 -6.39
CA LYS A 338 -8.03 27.60 -7.01
C LYS A 338 -7.28 26.86 -8.13
N ASN A 339 -7.39 25.54 -8.16
CA ASN A 339 -6.73 24.64 -9.10
C ASN A 339 -5.25 24.36 -8.83
N ASP A 340 -4.58 24.94 -7.81
CA ASP A 340 -3.29 24.44 -7.36
C ASP A 340 -3.45 23.04 -6.76
N ARG A 341 -2.36 22.27 -6.75
CA ARG A 341 -2.30 20.95 -6.15
C ARG A 341 -1.64 21.02 -4.80
N ILE A 342 -2.21 20.28 -3.86
CA ILE A 342 -1.66 20.14 -2.52
C ILE A 342 -1.34 18.64 -2.35
N LEU A 343 -0.06 18.33 -2.23
CA LEU A 343 0.42 16.98 -1.95
C LEU A 343 0.62 16.84 -0.44
N ILE A 344 0.06 15.81 0.16
CA ILE A 344 0.33 15.41 1.55
C ILE A 344 1.01 14.07 1.54
N THR A 345 2.24 14.00 2.07
CA THR A 345 3.07 12.81 1.95
C THR A 345 4.09 12.66 3.08
N GLY A 346 4.67 11.47 3.20
CA GLY A 346 5.77 11.16 4.10
C GLY A 346 5.44 10.15 5.20
N SER A 347 4.17 9.94 5.54
CA SER A 347 3.77 8.96 6.55
C SER A 347 2.26 8.73 6.55
N PHE A 348 1.83 7.58 7.06
CA PHE A 348 0.43 7.35 7.45
C PHE A 348 -0.05 8.35 8.50
N GLU A 349 0.84 8.72 9.43
CA GLU A 349 0.56 9.66 10.54
C GLU A 349 0.29 11.10 10.10
N ILE A 350 0.57 11.48 8.86
CA ILE A 350 0.18 12.78 8.30
C ILE A 350 -1.01 12.63 7.36
N VAL A 351 -1.05 11.58 6.56
CA VAL A 351 -2.07 11.37 5.54
C VAL A 351 -3.43 11.03 6.16
N GLY A 352 -3.45 10.21 7.23
CA GLY A 352 -4.67 9.86 7.96
C GLY A 352 -5.38 11.08 8.55
N PRO A 353 -4.73 11.88 9.40
CA PRO A 353 -5.29 13.13 9.90
C PRO A 353 -5.73 14.10 8.80
N ALA A 354 -4.98 14.20 7.70
CA ALA A 354 -5.36 15.04 6.57
C ALA A 354 -6.67 14.56 5.91
N LYS A 355 -6.81 13.26 5.71
CA LYS A 355 -8.04 12.69 5.17
C LYS A 355 -9.23 12.93 6.08
N LYS A 356 -9.06 12.72 7.39
CA LYS A 356 -10.10 13.00 8.39
C LYS A 356 -10.51 14.46 8.38
N TRP A 357 -9.55 15.37 8.34
CA TRP A 357 -9.80 16.81 8.26
C TRP A 357 -10.52 17.18 6.95
N LEU A 358 -10.08 16.68 5.80
CA LEU A 358 -10.73 16.92 4.52
C LEU A 358 -12.18 16.42 4.47
N ASN A 359 -12.50 15.33 5.14
CA ASN A 359 -13.86 14.79 5.21
C ASN A 359 -14.79 15.62 6.11
N SER A 360 -14.24 16.42 7.05
CA SER A 360 -15.00 17.29 7.94
C SER A 360 -15.27 18.69 7.36
N GLU A 361 -14.60 19.09 6.28
CA GLU A 361 -14.69 20.36 5.55
C GLU A 361 -15.67 20.26 4.35
#